data_ec4765f23754d237b6ec9a655d11dad5
#
_entry.id   ec4765f23754d237b6ec9a655d11dad5
#
_cell.length_a   1.000
_cell.length_b   1.000
_cell.length_c   1.000
_cell.angle_alpha   90.00
_cell.angle_beta   90.00
_cell.angle_gamma   90.00
#
_symmetry.space_group_name_H-M   'P 1'
#
loop_
_entity.id
_entity.type
_entity.pdbx_description
1 polymer ?
#
loop_
_entity_poly.entity_id
_entity_poly.type
_entity_poly.pdbx_seq_one_letter_code
_entity_poly.pdbx_strand_id
1 'polypeptide(L)'
;KAIVTYGRLFSDALEAKAVCKDISIVKLNKIYPLSRELTDRLKEFNEIHFFEEGIRSGGIAELCAARLLEEGYGGIYKIHAVENRFVPTATVTGAIKACGLDTESMIAAVSEK
;
A
#
# COMPACT_ATOMS: atom_id res chain seq x y z
N LYS A 1 12.69 -0.01 -0.57
CA LYS A 1 11.30 -0.01 -0.12
C LYS A 1 10.36 0.29 -1.28
N ALA A 2 9.17 -0.23 -1.23
CA ALA A 2 8.14 0.02 -2.24
C ALA A 2 6.83 0.43 -1.58
N ILE A 3 6.13 1.34 -2.24
CA ILE A 3 4.73 1.64 -1.93
C ILE A 3 3.90 0.99 -3.03
N VAL A 4 2.97 0.14 -2.65
CA VAL A 4 2.03 -0.49 -3.58
C VAL A 4 0.65 0.10 -3.33
N THR A 5 -0.02 0.53 -4.38
CA THR A 5 -1.34 1.13 -4.26
C THR A 5 -2.11 1.06 -5.57
N TYR A 6 -3.37 1.46 -5.54
CA TYR A 6 -4.22 1.54 -6.72
C TYR A 6 -5.25 2.67 -6.53
N GLY A 7 -5.89 3.05 -7.64
CA GLY A 7 -6.91 4.09 -7.59
C GLY A 7 -6.33 5.45 -7.26
N ARG A 8 -7.12 6.25 -6.53
CA ARG A 8 -6.75 7.64 -6.25
C ARG A 8 -5.60 7.83 -5.29
N LEU A 9 -5.26 6.81 -4.50
CA LEU A 9 -4.09 6.89 -3.61
C LEU A 9 -2.78 6.95 -4.39
N PHE A 10 -2.80 6.64 -5.67
CA PHE A 10 -1.61 6.71 -6.51
C PHE A 10 -1.03 8.12 -6.56
N SER A 11 -1.86 9.17 -6.62
CA SER A 11 -1.34 10.53 -6.61
C SER A 11 -0.63 10.87 -5.31
N ASP A 12 -1.15 10.40 -4.17
CA ASP A 12 -0.47 10.59 -2.88
C ASP A 12 0.86 9.85 -2.85
N ALA A 13 0.91 8.66 -3.45
CA ALA A 13 2.15 7.89 -3.54
C ALA A 13 3.20 8.62 -4.39
N LEU A 14 2.80 9.25 -5.49
CA LEU A 14 3.71 10.02 -6.32
C LEU A 14 4.27 11.23 -5.56
N GLU A 15 3.43 11.89 -4.75
CA GLU A 15 3.90 13.01 -3.92
C GLU A 15 4.89 12.53 -2.87
N ALA A 16 4.63 11.37 -2.26
CA ALA A 16 5.55 10.78 -1.29
C ALA A 16 6.91 10.47 -1.94
N LYS A 17 6.90 9.96 -3.17
CA LYS A 17 8.14 9.68 -3.90
C LYS A 17 8.94 10.94 -4.19
N ALA A 18 8.27 12.06 -4.43
CA ALA A 18 8.95 13.34 -4.65
C ALA A 18 9.79 13.76 -3.44
N VAL A 19 9.37 13.36 -2.24
CA VAL A 19 10.09 13.62 -0.99
C VAL A 19 11.09 12.50 -0.67
N CYS A 20 10.65 11.24 -0.77
CA CYS A 20 11.45 10.06 -0.47
C CYS A 20 11.91 9.40 -1.77
N LYS A 21 12.98 9.88 -2.34
CA LYS A 21 13.41 9.46 -3.69
C LYS A 21 13.92 8.03 -3.79
N ASP A 22 14.24 7.42 -2.66
CA ASP A 22 14.78 6.06 -2.64
C ASP A 22 13.71 4.97 -2.70
N ILE A 23 12.45 5.35 -2.72
CA ILE A 23 11.35 4.39 -2.78
C ILE A 23 10.90 4.16 -4.22
N SER A 24 10.28 3.02 -4.45
CA SER A 24 9.62 2.72 -5.72
C SER A 24 8.12 2.69 -5.52
N ILE A 25 7.38 3.12 -6.55
CA ILE A 25 5.93 3.09 -6.53
C ILE A 25 5.46 2.02 -7.50
N VAL A 26 4.62 1.12 -7.02
CA VAL A 26 4.00 0.09 -7.84
C VAL A 26 2.50 0.33 -7.86
N LYS A 27 1.98 0.71 -9.01
CA LYS A 27 0.55 0.94 -9.20
C LYS A 27 -0.10 -0.32 -9.76
N LEU A 28 -1.14 -0.79 -9.10
CA LEU A 28 -1.92 -1.92 -9.61
C LEU A 28 -2.94 -1.41 -10.62
N ASN A 29 -2.76 -1.75 -11.88
CA ASN A 29 -3.73 -1.44 -12.92
C ASN A 29 -4.81 -2.50 -13.01
N LYS A 30 -4.49 -3.72 -12.60
CA LYS A 30 -5.41 -4.84 -12.57
C LYS A 30 -5.39 -5.43 -11.17
N ILE A 31 -6.50 -5.28 -10.45
CA ILE A 31 -6.57 -5.66 -9.04
C ILE A 31 -6.75 -7.17 -8.87
N TYR A 32 -7.51 -7.79 -9.77
CA TYR A 32 -7.80 -9.22 -9.65
C TYR A 32 -7.92 -9.86 -11.04
N PRO A 33 -7.32 -11.03 -11.25
CA PRO A 33 -6.41 -11.74 -10.34
C PRO A 33 -5.03 -11.09 -10.31
N LEU A 34 -4.33 -11.24 -9.17
CA LEU A 34 -2.95 -10.77 -9.06
C LEU A 34 -2.05 -11.62 -9.94
N SER A 35 -1.24 -10.99 -10.78
CA SER A 35 -0.38 -11.70 -11.70
C SER A 35 0.90 -12.19 -11.02
N ARG A 36 1.46 -13.28 -11.50
CA ARG A 36 2.75 -13.79 -11.05
C ARG A 36 3.87 -12.79 -11.35
N GLU A 37 3.77 -12.11 -12.47
CA GLU A 37 4.71 -11.07 -12.84
C GLU A 37 4.76 -9.95 -11.80
N LEU A 38 3.61 -9.53 -11.29
CA LEU A 38 3.54 -8.54 -10.24
C LEU A 38 4.20 -9.02 -8.95
N THR A 39 3.86 -10.22 -8.49
CA THR A 39 4.44 -10.74 -7.25
C THR A 39 5.93 -11.00 -7.39
N ASP A 40 6.41 -11.47 -8.53
CA ASP A 40 7.85 -11.63 -8.78
C ASP A 40 8.57 -10.29 -8.66
N ARG A 41 7.97 -9.23 -9.18
CA ARG A 41 8.54 -7.90 -9.09
C ARG A 41 8.58 -7.38 -7.66
N LEU A 42 7.50 -7.61 -6.90
CA LEU A 42 7.43 -7.18 -5.50
C LEU A 42 8.44 -7.91 -4.62
N LYS A 43 8.76 -9.14 -4.93
CA LYS A 43 9.74 -9.92 -4.16
C LYS A 43 11.16 -9.34 -4.21
N GLU A 44 11.43 -8.45 -5.13
CA GLU A 44 12.73 -7.78 -5.23
C GLU A 44 12.95 -6.73 -4.15
N PHE A 45 11.89 -6.31 -3.47
CA PHE A 45 11.97 -5.28 -2.44
C PHE A 45 12.10 -5.90 -1.05
N ASN A 46 12.94 -5.30 -0.20
CA ASN A 46 13.12 -5.77 1.16
C ASN A 46 11.97 -5.33 2.08
N GLU A 47 11.27 -4.27 1.71
CA GLU A 47 10.18 -3.74 2.50
C GLU A 47 9.09 -3.21 1.58
N ILE A 48 7.85 -3.65 1.81
CA ILE A 48 6.69 -3.28 1.01
C ILE A 48 5.64 -2.65 1.93
N HIS A 49 5.11 -1.51 1.51
CA HIS A 49 3.99 -0.84 2.17
C HIS A 49 2.84 -0.76 1.18
N PHE A 50 1.76 -1.47 1.48
CA PHE A 50 0.57 -1.47 0.64
C PHE A 50 -0.46 -0.53 1.24
N PHE A 51 -0.82 0.52 0.50
CA PHE A 51 -1.84 1.49 0.91
C PHE A 51 -3.11 1.25 0.12
N GLU A 52 -4.20 1.01 0.82
CA GLU A 52 -5.47 0.62 0.20
C GLU A 52 -6.64 1.32 0.90
N GLU A 53 -7.59 1.84 0.12
CA GLU A 53 -8.79 2.48 0.67
C GLU A 53 -9.82 1.47 1.16
N GLY A 54 -9.71 0.22 0.75
CA GLY A 54 -10.62 -0.83 1.19
C GLY A 54 -10.42 -1.25 2.63
N ILE A 55 -11.31 -2.09 3.11
CA ILE A 55 -11.21 -2.65 4.45
C ILE A 55 -10.05 -3.66 4.48
N ARG A 56 -9.21 -3.59 5.50
CA ARG A 56 -8.02 -4.42 5.62
C ARG A 56 -8.34 -5.91 5.56
N SER A 57 -9.32 -6.35 6.32
CA SER A 57 -9.72 -7.76 6.37
C SER A 57 -10.43 -8.16 5.07
N GLY A 58 -9.83 -9.08 4.32
CA GLY A 58 -10.36 -9.51 3.03
C GLY A 58 -10.05 -8.57 1.87
N GLY A 59 -9.23 -7.54 2.09
CA GLY A 59 -8.86 -6.60 1.05
C GLY A 59 -7.77 -7.12 0.11
N ILE A 60 -7.43 -6.32 -0.89
CA ILE A 60 -6.42 -6.68 -1.89
C ILE A 60 -5.03 -6.79 -1.27
N ALA A 61 -4.73 -5.93 -0.29
CA ALA A 61 -3.44 -5.96 0.38
C ALA A 61 -3.20 -7.29 1.10
N GLU A 62 -4.21 -7.83 1.75
CA GLU A 62 -4.11 -9.14 2.40
C GLU A 62 -3.98 -10.27 1.38
N LEU A 63 -4.71 -10.20 0.28
CA LEU A 63 -4.61 -11.18 -0.80
C LEU A 63 -3.20 -11.20 -1.38
N CYS A 64 -2.63 -10.01 -1.60
CA CYS A 64 -1.27 -9.87 -2.11
C CYS A 64 -0.25 -10.43 -1.11
N ALA A 65 -0.44 -10.15 0.19
CA ALA A 65 0.43 -10.67 1.25
C ALA A 65 0.42 -12.21 1.25
N ALA A 66 -0.75 -12.81 1.14
CA ALA A 66 -0.87 -14.27 1.10
C ALA A 66 -0.13 -14.87 -0.10
N ARG A 67 -0.26 -14.25 -1.27
CA ARG A 67 0.44 -14.70 -2.47
C ARG A 67 1.95 -14.61 -2.31
N LEU A 68 2.43 -13.49 -1.78
CA LEU A 68 3.87 -13.31 -1.55
C LEU A 68 4.41 -14.34 -0.56
N LEU A 69 3.67 -14.61 0.50
CA LEU A 69 4.07 -15.58 1.49
C LEU A 69 4.14 -17.00 0.89
N GLU A 70 3.15 -17.38 0.10
CA GLU A 70 3.14 -18.67 -0.60
C GLU A 70 4.33 -18.81 -1.54
N GLU A 71 4.78 -17.70 -2.14
CA GLU A 71 5.90 -17.68 -3.07
C GLU A 71 7.26 -17.49 -2.39
N GLY A 72 7.31 -17.51 -1.06
CA GLY A 72 8.54 -17.50 -0.31
C GLY A 72 9.12 -16.12 0.02
N TYR A 73 8.31 -15.07 -0.07
CA TYR A 73 8.78 -13.73 0.29
C TYR A 73 9.10 -13.63 1.78
N GLY A 74 10.31 -13.21 2.12
CA GLY A 74 10.76 -13.12 3.50
C GLY A 74 11.04 -11.70 3.99
N GLY A 75 10.67 -10.69 3.20
CA GLY A 75 10.88 -9.28 3.60
C GLY A 75 9.78 -8.76 4.52
N ILE A 76 9.82 -7.46 4.76
CA ILE A 76 8.84 -6.77 5.60
C ILE A 76 7.66 -6.36 4.73
N TYR A 77 6.45 -6.68 5.17
CA TYR A 77 5.22 -6.32 4.46
C TYR A 77 4.26 -5.66 5.44
N LYS A 78 3.88 -4.43 5.17
CA LYS A 78 2.96 -3.68 6.03
C LYS A 78 1.74 -3.24 5.24
N ILE A 79 0.57 -3.41 5.84
CA ILE A 79 -0.70 -3.03 5.24
C ILE A 79 -1.22 -1.77 5.93
N HIS A 80 -1.53 -0.77 5.12
CA HIS A 80 -2.14 0.49 5.56
C HIS A 80 -3.50 0.59 4.87
N ALA A 81 -4.55 0.29 5.60
CA ALA A 81 -5.90 0.23 5.05
C ALA A 81 -6.91 0.64 6.11
N VAL A 82 -8.18 0.73 5.71
CA VAL A 82 -9.26 1.00 6.64
C VAL A 82 -9.44 -0.22 7.53
N GLU A 83 -9.32 -0.05 8.83
CA GLU A 83 -9.61 -1.13 9.77
C GLU A 83 -11.11 -1.40 9.79
N ASN A 84 -11.52 -2.56 10.35
CA ASN A 84 -12.93 -2.93 10.45
C ASN A 84 -13.62 -2.08 11.51
N ARG A 85 -13.74 -0.79 11.24
CA ARG A 85 -14.34 0.18 12.15
C ARG A 85 -15.00 1.30 11.37
N PHE A 86 -15.94 1.97 12.02
CA PHE A 86 -16.59 3.13 11.46
C PHE A 86 -15.62 4.33 11.44
N VAL A 87 -15.58 5.04 10.31
CA VAL A 87 -14.78 6.23 10.16
C VAL A 87 -15.71 7.44 10.01
N PRO A 88 -15.97 8.19 11.09
CA PRO A 88 -16.91 9.32 11.06
C PRO A 88 -16.23 10.55 10.46
N THR A 89 -16.37 10.74 9.17
CA THR A 89 -15.81 11.93 8.52
C THR A 89 -16.73 12.45 7.45
N ALA A 90 -16.68 13.76 7.22
CA ALA A 90 -17.54 14.45 6.27
C ALA A 90 -16.92 14.57 4.88
N THR A 91 -15.62 14.34 4.73
CA THR A 91 -14.94 14.49 3.44
C THR A 91 -14.07 13.29 3.12
N VAL A 92 -13.85 13.06 1.82
CA VAL A 92 -12.96 12.00 1.35
C VAL A 92 -11.52 12.23 1.86
N THR A 93 -11.03 13.47 1.73
CA THR A 93 -9.69 13.81 2.19
C THR A 93 -9.52 13.58 3.69
N GLY A 94 -10.53 13.97 4.48
CA GLY A 94 -10.52 13.74 5.92
C GLY A 94 -10.54 12.27 6.27
N ALA A 95 -11.31 11.46 5.53
CA ALA A 95 -11.37 10.02 5.75
C ALA A 95 -10.02 9.36 5.47
N ILE A 96 -9.37 9.73 4.38
CA ILE A 96 -8.06 9.21 4.00
C ILE A 96 -7.03 9.54 5.07
N LYS A 97 -7.02 10.78 5.55
CA LYS A 97 -6.09 11.20 6.59
C LYS A 97 -6.34 10.47 7.91
N ALA A 98 -7.61 10.33 8.31
CA ALA A 98 -7.97 9.65 9.55
C ALA A 98 -7.56 8.17 9.54
N CYS A 99 -7.50 7.54 8.36
CA CYS A 99 -7.07 6.15 8.21
C CYS A 99 -5.57 6.00 8.00
N GLY A 100 -4.81 7.10 7.94
CA GLY A 100 -3.37 7.05 7.72
C GLY A 100 -2.98 6.69 6.30
N LEU A 101 -3.77 7.13 5.32
CA LEU A 101 -3.57 6.82 3.90
C LEU A 101 -3.14 8.02 3.06
N ASP A 102 -2.94 9.17 3.68
CA ASP A 102 -2.54 10.38 2.95
C ASP A 102 -1.02 10.41 2.67
N THR A 103 -0.59 11.40 1.90
CA THR A 103 0.81 11.57 1.53
C THR A 103 1.74 11.62 2.74
N GLU A 104 1.39 12.38 3.77
CA GLU A 104 2.21 12.50 4.97
C GLU A 104 2.38 11.16 5.69
N SER A 105 1.31 10.37 5.76
CA SER A 105 1.35 9.05 6.37
C SER A 105 2.23 8.09 5.56
N MET A 106 2.18 8.19 4.24
CA MET A 106 3.03 7.38 3.37
C MET A 106 4.51 7.73 3.58
N ILE A 107 4.83 9.02 3.67
CA ILE A 107 6.21 9.47 3.92
C ILE A 107 6.69 8.93 5.27
N ALA A 108 5.87 9.05 6.31
CA ALA A 108 6.22 8.56 7.64
C ALA A 108 6.48 7.05 7.63
N ALA A 109 5.64 6.28 6.95
CA ALA A 109 5.76 4.83 6.89
C ALA A 109 7.07 4.38 6.24
N VAL A 110 7.44 4.99 5.11
CA VAL A 110 8.65 4.58 4.38
C VAL A 110 9.92 5.19 4.97
N SER A 111 9.80 6.19 5.83
CA SER A 111 10.95 6.83 6.48
C SER A 111 11.38 6.11 7.76
N GLU A 112 10.59 5.20 8.28
CA GLU A 112 10.94 4.41 9.45
C GLU A 112 12.12 3.49 9.15
N LYS A 113 13.01 3.37 10.11
CA LYS A 113 14.16 2.49 9.99
C LYS A 113 13.90 1.13 10.61
#